data_423327a568084c753ebbcc777a083afd
#
_entry.id   423327a568084c753ebbcc777a083afd
#
_cell.length_a   1.000
_cell.length_b   1.000
_cell.length_c   1.000
_cell.angle_alpha   90.00
_cell.angle_beta   90.00
_cell.angle_gamma   90.00
#
_symmetry.space_group_name_H-M   'P 1'
#
loop_
_entity.id
_entity.type
_entity.pdbx_description
1 polymer ?
#
loop_
_entity_poly.entity_id
_entity_poly.type
_entity_poly.pdbx_seq_one_letter_code
_entity_poly.pdbx_strand_id
1 'polypeptide(L)'
;MNSELFIRQHRLDDVRTLAFQADKYPEVDMPFALEQIQGWQLARRKLPEWAAEDGVLFPPHLSMEQCSSEQAARYKCSVVERLLTAEERQKGMMTDLTGGFGVDFSYMARSFGKAVYVEQQERLCEVARHNFHCFGLQQAEVVHGDGVDFLHSLQNKQALIYLDPARRDAHGGKTYAIEDCSPDVTALSDELVERARLVMIKLSPMLDWHAAVVRMKHVCEVHIVSVGGECKELLLVMQQGEAVEKRLFCVNDDDAFVCRIGEETRRWPLVEDLRSVCWLYEPNASLMKGGCFGCLAERFKLQGVGQNSHLFVSEKRVEDFPGRGFYIEDIMSMNRKELKTKLAGLTKANIAVRNFPLSAVELRKKLHLKDGGDTYLFATTVGTVHTLIICKKQM
;
A
#
# COMPACT_ATOMS: atom_id res chain seq x y z
N MET A 1 -29.19 26.41 14.33
CA MET A 1 -28.70 25.57 13.18
C MET A 1 -28.30 24.23 13.77
N ASN A 2 -28.85 23.12 13.29
CA ASN A 2 -28.48 21.80 13.80
C ASN A 2 -27.09 21.35 13.28
N SER A 3 -26.53 20.31 13.89
CA SER A 3 -25.17 19.83 13.58
C SER A 3 -25.03 19.37 12.13
N GLU A 4 -26.03 18.73 11.54
CA GLU A 4 -25.97 18.26 10.14
C GLU A 4 -25.89 19.40 9.14
N LEU A 5 -26.70 20.46 9.33
CA LEU A 5 -26.67 21.64 8.47
C LEU A 5 -25.33 22.36 8.60
N PHE A 6 -24.82 22.47 9.84
CA PHE A 6 -23.50 23.04 10.12
C PHE A 6 -22.39 22.27 9.37
N ILE A 7 -22.36 20.93 9.47
CA ILE A 7 -21.37 20.07 8.79
C ILE A 7 -21.43 20.32 7.28
N ARG A 8 -22.62 20.32 6.67
CA ARG A 8 -22.77 20.53 5.22
C ARG A 8 -22.28 21.91 4.76
N GLN A 9 -22.54 22.96 5.53
CA GLN A 9 -22.14 24.33 5.18
C GLN A 9 -20.65 24.59 5.36
N HIS A 10 -20.03 23.92 6.35
CA HIS A 10 -18.64 24.20 6.78
C HIS A 10 -17.64 23.08 6.40
N ARG A 11 -18.06 22.07 5.61
CA ARG A 11 -17.19 20.93 5.31
C ARG A 11 -15.90 21.26 4.54
N LEU A 12 -15.79 22.47 3.98
CA LEU A 12 -14.58 22.98 3.30
C LEU A 12 -13.73 23.91 4.17
N ASP A 13 -14.24 24.32 5.31
CA ASP A 13 -13.57 25.27 6.18
C ASP A 13 -12.48 24.61 7.03
N ASP A 14 -11.55 25.39 7.53
CA ASP A 14 -10.50 24.92 8.42
C ASP A 14 -11.07 24.53 9.79
N VAL A 15 -10.92 23.28 10.17
CA VAL A 15 -11.47 22.69 11.41
C VAL A 15 -10.99 23.42 12.66
N ARG A 16 -9.74 23.91 12.68
CA ARG A 16 -9.18 24.64 13.82
C ARG A 16 -9.87 25.99 13.97
N THR A 17 -10.08 26.67 12.86
CA THR A 17 -10.80 27.96 12.85
C THR A 17 -12.23 27.79 13.32
N LEU A 18 -12.93 26.74 12.92
CA LEU A 18 -14.30 26.44 13.38
C LEU A 18 -14.35 26.15 14.87
N ALA A 19 -13.37 25.43 15.41
CA ALA A 19 -13.29 25.12 16.84
C ALA A 19 -13.27 26.41 17.71
N PHE A 20 -12.58 27.47 17.28
CA PHE A 20 -12.56 28.77 17.97
C PHE A 20 -13.89 29.54 17.86
N GLN A 21 -14.80 29.11 17.03
CA GLN A 21 -16.11 29.75 16.84
C GLN A 21 -17.25 28.98 17.52
N ALA A 22 -16.97 27.97 18.33
CA ALA A 22 -17.96 27.11 18.96
C ALA A 22 -19.06 27.90 19.71
N ASP A 23 -18.69 28.97 20.42
CA ASP A 23 -19.63 29.82 21.18
C ASP A 23 -20.69 30.50 20.30
N LYS A 24 -20.44 30.65 19.00
CA LYS A 24 -21.39 31.22 18.06
C LYS A 24 -22.52 30.28 17.67
N TYR A 25 -22.35 28.99 17.96
CA TYR A 25 -23.26 27.91 17.52
C TYR A 25 -23.65 26.99 18.68
N PRO A 26 -24.37 27.51 19.69
CA PRO A 26 -24.65 26.79 20.93
C PRO A 26 -25.57 25.57 20.74
N GLU A 27 -26.25 25.44 19.61
CA GLU A 27 -27.13 24.30 19.29
C GLU A 27 -26.40 23.19 18.48
N VAL A 28 -25.12 23.40 18.16
CA VAL A 28 -24.32 22.45 17.39
C VAL A 28 -23.48 21.61 18.36
N ASP A 29 -23.56 20.29 18.24
CA ASP A 29 -22.58 19.42 18.86
C ASP A 29 -21.24 19.62 18.13
N MET A 30 -20.47 20.59 18.60
CA MET A 30 -19.26 21.02 17.94
C MET A 30 -18.19 19.92 17.87
N PRO A 31 -17.91 19.14 18.92
CA PRO A 31 -16.97 18.01 18.84
C PRO A 31 -17.34 17.02 17.74
N PHE A 32 -18.59 16.60 17.67
CA PHE A 32 -19.09 15.72 16.62
C PHE A 32 -18.99 16.38 15.23
N ALA A 33 -19.42 17.61 15.09
CA ALA A 33 -19.40 18.31 13.80
C ALA A 33 -17.97 18.45 13.24
N LEU A 34 -17.00 18.80 14.10
CA LEU A 34 -15.61 18.92 13.70
C LEU A 34 -15.01 17.56 13.32
N GLU A 35 -15.33 16.48 14.04
CA GLU A 35 -14.93 15.12 13.70
C GLU A 35 -15.45 14.73 12.30
N GLN A 36 -16.73 14.99 12.02
CA GLN A 36 -17.34 14.69 10.72
C GLN A 36 -16.75 15.52 9.58
N ILE A 37 -16.52 16.82 9.79
CA ILE A 37 -15.89 17.70 8.79
C ILE A 37 -14.46 17.21 8.48
N GLN A 38 -13.67 16.92 9.49
CA GLN A 38 -12.30 16.42 9.32
C GLN A 38 -12.28 15.06 8.60
N GLY A 39 -13.17 14.15 9.01
CA GLY A 39 -13.34 12.84 8.37
C GLY A 39 -13.69 12.98 6.90
N TRP A 40 -14.66 13.83 6.55
CA TRP A 40 -15.05 14.08 5.16
C TRP A 40 -13.91 14.71 4.34
N GLN A 41 -13.18 15.68 4.90
CA GLN A 41 -12.03 16.30 4.22
C GLN A 41 -10.92 15.30 3.89
N LEU A 42 -10.65 14.34 4.79
CA LEU A 42 -9.72 13.24 4.54
C LEU A 42 -10.26 12.26 3.50
N ALA A 43 -11.56 11.91 3.61
CA ALA A 43 -12.24 10.98 2.71
C ALA A 43 -12.24 11.48 1.26
N ARG A 44 -12.39 12.77 0.98
CA ARG A 44 -12.32 13.33 -0.38
C ARG A 44 -11.09 12.88 -1.18
N ARG A 45 -9.98 12.60 -0.52
CA ARG A 45 -8.74 12.16 -1.17
C ARG A 45 -8.52 10.67 -1.05
N LYS A 46 -8.92 10.07 0.09
CA LYS A 46 -8.62 8.69 0.42
C LYS A 46 -9.74 7.73 0.01
N LEU A 47 -11.00 8.19 0.09
CA LEU A 47 -12.24 7.44 -0.10
C LEU A 47 -13.26 8.32 -0.86
N PRO A 48 -12.99 8.72 -2.12
CA PRO A 48 -13.85 9.65 -2.86
C PRO A 48 -15.30 9.18 -2.99
N GLU A 49 -15.57 7.88 -3.16
CA GLU A 49 -16.93 7.33 -3.19
C GLU A 49 -17.67 7.52 -1.85
N TRP A 50 -16.97 7.30 -0.72
CA TRP A 50 -17.55 7.53 0.61
C TRP A 50 -17.82 9.02 0.88
N ALA A 51 -16.96 9.90 0.40
CA ALA A 51 -17.15 11.35 0.53
C ALA A 51 -18.29 11.89 -0.37
N ALA A 52 -18.63 11.17 -1.43
CA ALA A 52 -19.74 11.51 -2.34
C ALA A 52 -21.10 11.02 -1.83
N GLU A 53 -21.13 10.02 -0.95
CA GLU A 53 -22.36 9.47 -0.39
C GLU A 53 -22.85 10.35 0.76
N ASP A 54 -24.09 10.82 0.65
CA ASP A 54 -24.69 11.65 1.68
C ASP A 54 -25.08 10.81 2.91
N GLY A 55 -24.81 11.36 4.10
CA GLY A 55 -25.17 10.74 5.37
C GLY A 55 -24.12 9.79 5.96
N VAL A 56 -23.04 9.50 5.27
CA VAL A 56 -21.93 8.69 5.81
C VAL A 56 -21.36 9.35 7.07
N LEU A 57 -21.18 8.54 8.10
CA LEU A 57 -20.54 8.90 9.35
C LEU A 57 -19.05 8.51 9.32
N PHE A 58 -18.19 9.43 9.75
CA PHE A 58 -16.75 9.21 9.83
C PHE A 58 -16.32 8.96 11.28
N PRO A 59 -15.47 7.97 11.54
CA PRO A 59 -14.95 7.68 12.88
C PRO A 59 -13.87 8.68 13.26
N PRO A 60 -13.35 8.61 14.51
CA PRO A 60 -12.22 9.42 14.94
C PRO A 60 -11.05 9.38 13.96
N HIS A 61 -10.31 10.49 13.89
CA HIS A 61 -9.22 10.72 12.94
C HIS A 61 -8.22 9.56 12.80
N LEU A 62 -7.86 8.91 13.92
CA LEU A 62 -6.93 7.78 13.90
C LEU A 62 -7.45 6.61 13.03
N SER A 63 -8.71 6.24 13.18
CA SER A 63 -9.34 5.18 12.37
C SER A 63 -9.38 5.56 10.88
N MET A 64 -9.60 6.85 10.59
CA MET A 64 -9.56 7.37 9.22
C MET A 64 -8.14 7.32 8.61
N GLU A 65 -7.10 7.54 9.40
CA GLU A 65 -5.72 7.42 8.92
C GLU A 65 -5.33 5.96 8.64
N GLN A 66 -5.74 5.05 9.51
CA GLN A 66 -5.37 3.62 9.46
C GLN A 66 -6.17 2.82 8.42
N CYS A 67 -7.39 3.22 8.05
CA CYS A 67 -8.18 2.48 7.07
C CYS A 67 -7.51 2.45 5.69
N SER A 68 -7.89 1.50 4.86
CA SER A 68 -7.46 1.41 3.47
C SER A 68 -7.89 2.63 2.65
N SER A 69 -7.14 2.94 1.59
CA SER A 69 -7.66 3.82 0.54
C SER A 69 -8.68 3.09 -0.32
N GLU A 70 -9.54 3.83 -1.01
CA GLU A 70 -10.50 3.28 -1.97
C GLU A 70 -9.81 2.39 -3.02
N GLN A 71 -8.68 2.85 -3.56
CA GLN A 71 -7.93 2.09 -4.55
C GLN A 71 -7.43 0.75 -4.00
N ALA A 72 -6.90 0.74 -2.77
CA ALA A 72 -6.46 -0.50 -2.12
C ALA A 72 -7.64 -1.44 -1.81
N ALA A 73 -8.79 -0.90 -1.40
CA ALA A 73 -10.00 -1.70 -1.16
C ALA A 73 -10.53 -2.32 -2.47
N ARG A 74 -10.57 -1.55 -3.56
CA ARG A 74 -10.95 -2.05 -4.90
C ARG A 74 -9.98 -3.12 -5.41
N TYR A 75 -8.69 -2.97 -5.15
CA TYR A 75 -7.70 -3.99 -5.48
C TYR A 75 -7.99 -5.32 -4.75
N LYS A 76 -8.32 -5.29 -3.46
CA LYS A 76 -8.73 -6.50 -2.71
C LYS A 76 -9.95 -7.17 -3.35
N CYS A 77 -10.93 -6.39 -3.81
CA CYS A 77 -12.08 -6.93 -4.54
C CYS A 77 -11.64 -7.68 -5.80
N SER A 78 -10.74 -7.10 -6.60
CA SER A 78 -10.25 -7.74 -7.83
C SER A 78 -9.52 -9.05 -7.55
N VAL A 79 -8.79 -9.15 -6.44
CA VAL A 79 -8.14 -10.40 -5.99
C VAL A 79 -9.20 -11.45 -5.65
N VAL A 80 -10.23 -11.07 -4.90
CA VAL A 80 -11.35 -11.96 -4.53
C VAL A 80 -12.08 -12.44 -5.78
N GLU A 81 -12.41 -11.54 -6.71
CA GLU A 81 -13.12 -11.86 -7.96
C GLU A 81 -12.33 -12.77 -8.90
N ARG A 82 -11.01 -12.67 -8.87
CA ARG A 82 -10.13 -13.56 -9.62
C ARG A 82 -10.05 -14.97 -9.02
N LEU A 83 -10.15 -15.10 -7.70
CA LEU A 83 -9.95 -16.37 -6.98
C LEU A 83 -11.23 -17.10 -6.63
N LEU A 84 -12.37 -16.41 -6.57
CA LEU A 84 -13.68 -16.98 -6.33
C LEU A 84 -14.61 -16.68 -7.52
N THR A 85 -15.29 -17.69 -8.00
CA THR A 85 -16.31 -17.51 -9.04
C THR A 85 -17.49 -16.69 -8.53
N ALA A 86 -18.26 -16.08 -9.44
CA ALA A 86 -19.46 -15.33 -9.06
C ALA A 86 -20.47 -16.20 -8.29
N GLU A 87 -20.61 -17.48 -8.65
CA GLU A 87 -21.49 -18.42 -7.96
C GLU A 87 -21.02 -18.69 -6.53
N GLU A 88 -19.72 -18.89 -6.31
CA GLU A 88 -19.14 -19.09 -4.98
C GLU A 88 -19.34 -17.85 -4.08
N ARG A 89 -19.20 -16.67 -4.63
CA ARG A 89 -19.47 -15.42 -3.88
C ARG A 89 -20.96 -15.26 -3.57
N GLN A 90 -21.86 -15.49 -4.53
CA GLN A 90 -23.29 -15.31 -4.31
C GLN A 90 -23.92 -16.34 -3.38
N LYS A 91 -23.47 -17.60 -3.42
CA LYS A 91 -23.96 -18.67 -2.53
C LYS A 91 -23.20 -18.75 -1.20
N GLY A 92 -21.97 -18.28 -1.17
CA GLY A 92 -21.11 -18.28 0.00
C GLY A 92 -21.26 -17.05 0.88
N MET A 93 -20.57 -17.08 2.00
CA MET A 93 -20.54 -15.99 2.96
C MET A 93 -19.12 -15.42 3.06
N MET A 94 -19.01 -14.10 3.11
CA MET A 94 -17.81 -13.38 3.50
C MET A 94 -17.89 -13.05 5.00
N THR A 95 -16.77 -13.22 5.71
CA THR A 95 -16.62 -12.77 7.10
C THR A 95 -15.37 -11.92 7.24
N ASP A 96 -15.53 -10.71 7.77
CA ASP A 96 -14.43 -9.87 8.23
C ASP A 96 -14.33 -9.99 9.75
N LEU A 97 -13.22 -10.53 10.24
CA LEU A 97 -13.00 -10.79 11.68
C LEU A 97 -12.41 -9.59 12.44
N THR A 98 -12.11 -8.49 11.73
CA THR A 98 -11.40 -7.31 12.28
C THR A 98 -11.97 -6.00 11.75
N GLY A 99 -13.26 -5.89 11.68
CA GLY A 99 -14.06 -4.89 10.96
C GLY A 99 -13.51 -3.46 10.86
N GLY A 100 -13.09 -2.86 11.98
CA GLY A 100 -12.54 -1.50 12.02
C GLY A 100 -13.53 -0.44 11.52
N PHE A 101 -13.09 0.44 10.62
CA PHE A 101 -14.01 1.40 9.98
C PHE A 101 -14.90 0.77 8.88
N GLY A 102 -14.60 -0.45 8.44
CA GLY A 102 -15.43 -1.18 7.47
C GLY A 102 -15.21 -0.82 6.00
N VAL A 103 -14.13 -0.11 5.66
CA VAL A 103 -13.85 0.28 4.26
C VAL A 103 -13.67 -0.96 3.40
N ASP A 104 -12.70 -1.82 3.72
CA ASP A 104 -12.43 -3.04 2.94
C ASP A 104 -13.66 -3.95 2.87
N PHE A 105 -14.34 -4.13 3.99
CA PHE A 105 -15.57 -4.89 4.06
C PHE A 105 -16.63 -4.34 3.10
N SER A 106 -16.89 -3.03 3.11
CA SER A 106 -17.95 -2.42 2.31
C SER A 106 -17.78 -2.63 0.81
N TYR A 107 -16.52 -2.63 0.33
CA TYR A 107 -16.23 -2.88 -1.09
C TYR A 107 -16.36 -4.37 -1.43
N MET A 108 -15.79 -5.26 -0.63
CA MET A 108 -15.82 -6.71 -0.90
C MET A 108 -17.23 -7.29 -0.75
N ALA A 109 -17.99 -6.88 0.26
CA ALA A 109 -19.34 -7.38 0.55
C ALA A 109 -20.33 -7.21 -0.60
N ARG A 110 -20.13 -6.23 -1.48
CA ARG A 110 -21.00 -5.97 -2.65
C ARG A 110 -21.08 -7.17 -3.61
N SER A 111 -20.06 -8.01 -3.66
CA SER A 111 -20.02 -9.18 -4.53
C SER A 111 -20.54 -10.45 -3.89
N PHE A 112 -20.87 -10.44 -2.58
CA PHE A 112 -21.32 -11.60 -1.83
C PHE A 112 -22.84 -11.56 -1.56
N GLY A 113 -23.47 -12.75 -1.56
CA GLY A 113 -24.88 -12.86 -1.19
C GLY A 113 -25.14 -12.72 0.32
N LYS A 114 -24.10 -12.96 1.16
CA LYS A 114 -24.11 -12.74 2.60
C LYS A 114 -22.73 -12.27 3.04
N ALA A 115 -22.70 -11.32 3.98
CA ALA A 115 -21.45 -10.81 4.55
C ALA A 115 -21.62 -10.51 6.04
N VAL A 116 -20.64 -10.89 6.85
CA VAL A 116 -20.61 -10.64 8.29
C VAL A 116 -19.39 -9.81 8.63
N TYR A 117 -19.63 -8.72 9.33
CA TYR A 117 -18.63 -7.81 9.85
C TYR A 117 -18.57 -7.97 11.38
N VAL A 118 -17.39 -8.30 11.91
CA VAL A 118 -17.18 -8.50 13.36
C VAL A 118 -16.21 -7.44 13.87
N GLU A 119 -16.61 -6.71 14.91
CA GLU A 119 -15.82 -5.64 15.51
C GLU A 119 -16.03 -5.59 17.04
N GLN A 120 -14.93 -5.39 17.79
CA GLN A 120 -14.93 -5.33 19.25
C GLN A 120 -15.44 -4.00 19.81
N GLN A 121 -15.30 -2.92 19.06
CA GLN A 121 -15.68 -1.58 19.49
C GLN A 121 -17.13 -1.27 19.10
N GLU A 122 -18.01 -1.18 20.10
CA GLU A 122 -19.44 -0.92 19.89
C GLU A 122 -19.70 0.32 19.03
N ARG A 123 -18.94 1.42 19.30
CA ARG A 123 -19.05 2.67 18.50
C ARG A 123 -18.75 2.44 17.02
N LEU A 124 -17.76 1.60 16.67
CA LEU A 124 -17.47 1.28 15.28
C LEU A 124 -18.56 0.41 14.67
N CYS A 125 -19.16 -0.51 15.45
CA CYS A 125 -20.33 -1.29 15.01
C CYS A 125 -21.52 -0.40 14.67
N GLU A 126 -21.78 0.64 15.48
CA GLU A 126 -22.86 1.61 15.22
C GLU A 126 -22.61 2.39 13.92
N VAL A 127 -21.40 2.92 13.75
CA VAL A 127 -20.98 3.63 12.53
C VAL A 127 -21.08 2.71 11.31
N ALA A 128 -20.63 1.45 11.44
CA ALA A 128 -20.69 0.47 10.35
C ALA A 128 -22.13 0.15 9.94
N ARG A 129 -23.04 -0.11 10.90
CA ARG A 129 -24.47 -0.36 10.59
C ARG A 129 -25.09 0.80 9.83
N HIS A 130 -24.82 2.03 10.28
CA HIS A 130 -25.32 3.23 9.62
C HIS A 130 -24.75 3.35 8.19
N ASN A 131 -23.44 3.26 8.03
CA ASN A 131 -22.78 3.44 6.74
C ASN A 131 -23.17 2.32 5.74
N PHE A 132 -23.24 1.06 6.19
CA PHE A 132 -23.66 -0.05 5.33
C PHE A 132 -25.09 0.13 4.85
N HIS A 133 -25.96 0.73 5.67
CA HIS A 133 -27.30 1.11 5.25
C HIS A 133 -27.25 2.20 4.16
N CYS A 134 -26.44 3.26 4.32
CA CYS A 134 -26.24 4.31 3.30
C CYS A 134 -25.76 3.72 1.97
N PHE A 135 -24.85 2.74 2.02
CA PHE A 135 -24.36 2.04 0.82
C PHE A 135 -25.27 0.95 0.29
N GLY A 136 -26.47 0.75 0.88
CA GLY A 136 -27.43 -0.26 0.45
C GLY A 136 -26.96 -1.72 0.62
N LEU A 137 -26.03 -1.99 1.54
CA LEU A 137 -25.49 -3.33 1.82
C LEU A 137 -26.44 -4.13 2.71
N GLN A 138 -27.63 -4.49 2.18
CA GLN A 138 -28.67 -5.19 2.94
C GLN A 138 -28.27 -6.61 3.36
N GLN A 139 -27.29 -7.23 2.68
CA GLN A 139 -26.75 -8.55 2.97
C GLN A 139 -25.70 -8.53 4.09
N ALA A 140 -25.29 -7.34 4.57
CA ALA A 140 -24.28 -7.19 5.60
C ALA A 140 -24.88 -7.28 7.00
N GLU A 141 -24.35 -8.18 7.81
CA GLU A 141 -24.65 -8.32 9.24
C GLU A 141 -23.49 -7.74 10.05
N VAL A 142 -23.78 -6.92 11.06
CA VAL A 142 -22.79 -6.34 11.98
C VAL A 142 -22.90 -7.01 13.34
N VAL A 143 -21.85 -7.71 13.73
CA VAL A 143 -21.71 -8.41 15.01
C VAL A 143 -20.73 -7.64 15.89
N HIS A 144 -21.18 -7.26 17.09
CA HIS A 144 -20.31 -6.72 18.13
C HIS A 144 -19.72 -7.88 18.92
N GLY A 145 -18.41 -8.08 18.85
CA GLY A 145 -17.72 -9.19 19.51
C GLY A 145 -16.26 -9.35 19.13
N ASP A 146 -15.63 -10.36 19.71
CA ASP A 146 -14.27 -10.75 19.37
C ASP A 146 -14.25 -11.61 18.11
N GLY A 147 -13.37 -11.26 17.15
CA GLY A 147 -13.26 -11.97 15.85
C GLY A 147 -12.75 -13.41 15.99
N VAL A 148 -11.92 -13.70 17.00
CA VAL A 148 -11.41 -15.06 17.25
C VAL A 148 -12.50 -15.93 17.84
N ASP A 149 -13.26 -15.42 18.81
CA ASP A 149 -14.43 -16.12 19.35
C ASP A 149 -15.47 -16.39 18.26
N PHE A 150 -15.67 -15.43 17.38
CA PHE A 150 -16.55 -15.60 16.23
C PHE A 150 -16.04 -16.69 15.27
N LEU A 151 -14.73 -16.71 14.95
CA LEU A 151 -14.10 -17.76 14.14
C LEU A 151 -14.34 -19.14 14.73
N HIS A 152 -14.12 -19.32 16.03
CA HIS A 152 -14.34 -20.59 16.73
C HIS A 152 -15.82 -21.04 16.68
N SER A 153 -16.76 -20.10 16.66
CA SER A 153 -18.20 -20.37 16.59
C SER A 153 -18.72 -20.81 15.22
N LEU A 154 -17.94 -20.57 14.14
CA LEU A 154 -18.36 -20.87 12.77
C LEU A 154 -18.68 -22.36 12.59
N GLN A 155 -19.88 -22.68 12.11
CA GLN A 155 -20.30 -24.05 11.81
C GLN A 155 -20.13 -24.40 10.34
N ASN A 156 -20.18 -23.40 9.45
CA ASN A 156 -20.14 -23.59 8.01
C ASN A 156 -18.88 -22.95 7.42
N LYS A 157 -18.34 -23.60 6.37
CA LYS A 157 -17.19 -23.07 5.64
C LYS A 157 -17.54 -21.79 4.92
N GLN A 158 -16.77 -20.73 5.15
CA GLN A 158 -16.91 -19.43 4.53
C GLN A 158 -16.35 -19.45 3.10
N ALA A 159 -16.88 -18.62 2.20
CA ALA A 159 -16.25 -18.38 0.92
C ALA A 159 -14.98 -17.54 1.08
N LEU A 160 -15.03 -16.51 1.92
CA LEU A 160 -13.91 -15.64 2.26
C LEU A 160 -13.90 -15.34 3.77
N ILE A 161 -12.73 -15.48 4.39
CA ILE A 161 -12.42 -14.84 5.68
C ILE A 161 -11.37 -13.75 5.41
N TYR A 162 -11.65 -12.52 5.85
CA TYR A 162 -10.75 -11.39 5.79
C TYR A 162 -10.32 -10.96 7.19
N LEU A 163 -9.04 -10.55 7.33
CA LEU A 163 -8.48 -10.01 8.57
C LEU A 163 -7.53 -8.84 8.25
N ASP A 164 -7.61 -7.79 9.07
CA ASP A 164 -6.62 -6.70 9.17
C ASP A 164 -6.16 -6.59 10.64
N PRO A 165 -5.30 -7.54 11.10
CA PRO A 165 -4.93 -7.59 12.50
C PRO A 165 -4.12 -6.35 12.91
N ALA A 166 -4.48 -5.77 14.05
CA ALA A 166 -3.74 -4.66 14.63
C ALA A 166 -2.37 -5.11 15.14
N ARG A 167 -1.38 -4.22 15.13
CA ARG A 167 -0.10 -4.48 15.79
C ARG A 167 -0.22 -4.32 17.30
N ARG A 168 0.34 -5.26 18.06
CA ARG A 168 0.41 -5.15 19.54
C ARG A 168 1.56 -4.20 19.91
N ASP A 169 1.24 -3.01 20.38
CA ASP A 169 2.20 -2.10 21.00
C ASP A 169 2.27 -2.36 22.52
N ALA A 170 2.71 -3.55 22.95
CA ALA A 170 2.83 -3.84 24.37
C ALA A 170 3.89 -2.98 25.09
N HIS A 171 4.83 -2.37 24.37
CA HIS A 171 5.93 -1.57 24.95
C HIS A 171 6.42 -0.39 24.07
N GLY A 172 5.62 0.12 23.12
CA GLY A 172 6.00 1.28 22.29
C GLY A 172 7.19 1.03 21.35
N GLY A 173 7.61 -0.22 21.17
CA GLY A 173 8.67 -0.62 20.25
C GLY A 173 8.11 -0.91 18.86
N LYS A 174 8.88 -0.58 17.80
CA LYS A 174 8.55 -0.97 16.43
C LYS A 174 8.78 -2.47 16.27
N THR A 175 7.75 -3.28 16.46
CA THR A 175 7.77 -4.71 16.17
C THR A 175 7.51 -4.93 14.69
N TYR A 176 8.30 -5.81 14.08
CA TYR A 176 8.24 -6.11 12.65
C TYR A 176 7.90 -7.58 12.38
N ALA A 177 7.51 -8.33 13.43
CA ALA A 177 7.19 -9.73 13.34
C ALA A 177 5.68 -9.94 13.20
N ILE A 178 5.28 -10.95 12.42
CA ILE A 178 3.86 -11.26 12.17
C ILE A 178 3.17 -11.79 13.42
N GLU A 179 3.90 -12.40 14.35
CA GLU A 179 3.42 -12.90 15.63
C GLU A 179 2.99 -11.80 16.60
N ASP A 180 3.45 -10.58 16.37
CA ASP A 180 3.07 -9.41 17.17
C ASP A 180 1.72 -8.81 16.76
N CYS A 181 1.03 -9.44 15.82
CA CYS A 181 -0.31 -9.04 15.40
C CYS A 181 -1.39 -9.48 16.40
N SER A 182 -2.47 -8.75 16.49
CA SER A 182 -3.68 -9.10 17.24
C SER A 182 -4.90 -9.04 16.33
N PRO A 183 -5.57 -10.18 16.05
CA PRO A 183 -5.23 -11.53 16.52
C PRO A 183 -3.91 -12.08 15.95
N ASP A 184 -3.33 -13.08 16.64
CA ASP A 184 -2.15 -13.82 16.15
C ASP A 184 -2.55 -14.74 15.00
N VAL A 185 -2.36 -14.24 13.78
CA VAL A 185 -2.74 -14.96 12.55
C VAL A 185 -1.89 -16.20 12.28
N THR A 186 -0.71 -16.30 12.90
CA THR A 186 0.15 -17.49 12.74
C THR A 186 -0.42 -18.67 13.54
N ALA A 187 -0.88 -18.42 14.75
CA ALA A 187 -1.54 -19.41 15.58
C ALA A 187 -2.90 -19.87 14.99
N LEU A 188 -3.60 -18.96 14.31
CA LEU A 188 -4.91 -19.23 13.70
C LEU A 188 -4.83 -19.81 12.28
N SER A 189 -3.64 -19.92 11.70
CA SER A 189 -3.43 -20.21 10.27
C SER A 189 -4.16 -21.48 9.79
N ASP A 190 -4.04 -22.58 10.53
CA ASP A 190 -4.66 -23.86 10.16
C ASP A 190 -6.19 -23.78 10.26
N GLU A 191 -6.73 -23.23 11.35
CA GLU A 191 -8.18 -23.06 11.53
C GLU A 191 -8.80 -22.13 10.47
N LEU A 192 -8.15 -21.02 10.14
CA LEU A 192 -8.64 -20.09 9.12
C LEU A 192 -8.89 -20.80 7.77
N VAL A 193 -7.94 -21.62 7.30
CA VAL A 193 -8.10 -22.33 6.01
C VAL A 193 -9.04 -23.53 6.08
N GLU A 194 -9.26 -24.09 7.27
CA GLU A 194 -10.31 -25.10 7.49
C GLU A 194 -11.70 -24.46 7.42
N ARG A 195 -11.86 -23.28 7.99
CA ARG A 195 -13.12 -22.54 8.06
C ARG A 195 -13.46 -21.73 6.80
N ALA A 196 -12.50 -21.50 5.90
CA ALA A 196 -12.75 -20.76 4.68
C ALA A 196 -12.18 -21.46 3.44
N ARG A 197 -12.79 -21.16 2.28
CA ARG A 197 -12.20 -21.52 0.97
C ARG A 197 -11.03 -20.60 0.64
N LEU A 198 -11.17 -19.31 0.93
CA LEU A 198 -10.17 -18.29 0.73
C LEU A 198 -9.99 -17.49 2.03
N VAL A 199 -8.75 -17.27 2.42
CA VAL A 199 -8.39 -16.36 3.51
C VAL A 199 -7.55 -15.24 2.93
N MET A 200 -7.86 -14.01 3.29
CA MET A 200 -7.06 -12.83 2.93
C MET A 200 -6.68 -12.06 4.20
N ILE A 201 -5.39 -11.87 4.42
CA ILE A 201 -4.86 -11.16 5.57
C ILE A 201 -4.12 -9.93 5.10
N LYS A 202 -4.58 -8.75 5.54
CA LYS A 202 -3.88 -7.49 5.31
C LYS A 202 -2.87 -7.26 6.43
N LEU A 203 -1.66 -6.89 6.06
CA LEU A 203 -0.57 -6.64 6.97
C LEU A 203 0.10 -5.30 6.68
N SER A 204 0.78 -4.74 7.67
CA SER A 204 1.58 -3.54 7.48
C SER A 204 2.65 -3.72 6.41
N PRO A 205 2.90 -2.73 5.54
CA PRO A 205 3.98 -2.78 4.54
C PRO A 205 5.37 -2.83 5.17
N MET A 206 5.49 -2.58 6.47
CA MET A 206 6.77 -2.66 7.19
C MET A 206 7.19 -4.09 7.53
N LEU A 207 6.25 -5.05 7.53
CA LEU A 207 6.54 -6.45 7.79
C LEU A 207 7.44 -7.08 6.72
N ASP A 208 8.26 -8.03 7.13
CA ASP A 208 9.03 -8.86 6.22
C ASP A 208 8.13 -9.96 5.64
N TRP A 209 7.78 -9.84 4.37
CA TRP A 209 6.91 -10.78 3.68
C TRP A 209 7.54 -12.18 3.53
N HIS A 210 8.88 -12.28 3.43
CA HIS A 210 9.56 -13.57 3.37
C HIS A 210 9.39 -14.34 4.68
N ALA A 211 9.63 -13.65 5.81
CA ALA A 211 9.41 -14.25 7.12
C ALA A 211 7.95 -14.71 7.30
N ALA A 212 6.98 -13.91 6.84
CA ALA A 212 5.57 -14.27 6.90
C ALA A 212 5.26 -15.54 6.09
N VAL A 213 5.77 -15.65 4.85
CA VAL A 213 5.55 -16.85 4.00
C VAL A 213 6.19 -18.10 4.58
N VAL A 214 7.35 -17.98 5.24
CA VAL A 214 8.02 -19.13 5.89
C VAL A 214 7.20 -19.63 7.08
N ARG A 215 6.58 -18.72 7.84
CA ARG A 215 5.81 -19.08 9.05
C ARG A 215 4.39 -19.57 8.76
N MET A 216 3.79 -19.10 7.66
CA MET A 216 2.42 -19.41 7.29
C MET A 216 2.35 -20.40 6.13
N LYS A 217 2.10 -21.68 6.43
CA LYS A 217 2.17 -22.81 5.47
C LYS A 217 1.24 -22.67 4.26
N HIS A 218 0.05 -22.11 4.46
CA HIS A 218 -1.04 -22.10 3.48
C HIS A 218 -1.04 -20.90 2.55
N VAL A 219 -0.02 -20.02 2.63
CA VAL A 219 0.10 -18.86 1.75
C VAL A 219 0.35 -19.33 0.32
N CYS A 220 -0.52 -18.93 -0.59
CA CYS A 220 -0.42 -19.17 -2.03
C CYS A 220 -0.07 -17.93 -2.83
N GLU A 221 -0.48 -16.74 -2.37
CA GLU A 221 -0.13 -15.48 -3.01
C GLU A 221 0.27 -14.43 -1.95
N VAL A 222 1.26 -13.61 -2.31
CA VAL A 222 1.66 -12.41 -1.58
C VAL A 222 1.46 -11.22 -2.51
N HIS A 223 0.76 -10.18 -2.04
CA HIS A 223 0.60 -8.95 -2.79
C HIS A 223 1.24 -7.80 -2.02
N ILE A 224 2.14 -7.10 -2.67
CA ILE A 224 2.72 -5.85 -2.20
C ILE A 224 2.01 -4.72 -2.92
N VAL A 225 1.14 -4.03 -2.20
CA VAL A 225 0.27 -3.02 -2.80
C VAL A 225 0.81 -1.63 -2.53
N SER A 226 1.12 -0.91 -3.60
CA SER A 226 1.53 0.49 -3.58
C SER A 226 0.49 1.36 -4.28
N VAL A 227 0.28 2.55 -3.75
CA VAL A 227 -0.60 3.57 -4.30
C VAL A 227 0.16 4.88 -4.37
N GLY A 228 0.20 5.50 -5.54
CA GLY A 228 0.94 6.75 -5.77
C GLY A 228 2.44 6.60 -5.53
N GLY A 229 3.02 5.43 -5.78
CA GLY A 229 4.44 5.14 -5.58
C GLY A 229 4.85 4.90 -4.13
N GLU A 230 3.91 4.72 -3.21
CA GLU A 230 4.17 4.41 -1.80
C GLU A 230 3.54 3.06 -1.42
N CYS A 231 4.34 2.17 -0.82
CA CYS A 231 3.88 0.87 -0.37
C CYS A 231 2.91 1.05 0.81
N LYS A 232 1.65 0.62 0.64
CA LYS A 232 0.56 0.84 1.61
C LYS A 232 0.26 -0.38 2.46
N GLU A 233 0.31 -1.57 1.88
CA GLU A 233 -0.05 -2.81 2.56
C GLU A 233 0.59 -4.03 1.92
N LEU A 234 0.67 -5.10 2.70
CA LEU A 234 0.91 -6.47 2.23
C LEU A 234 -0.40 -7.24 2.36
N LEU A 235 -0.75 -8.05 1.35
CA LEU A 235 -1.83 -9.02 1.45
C LEU A 235 -1.25 -10.42 1.36
N LEU A 236 -1.60 -11.28 2.30
CA LEU A 236 -1.37 -12.71 2.22
C LEU A 236 -2.68 -13.38 1.83
N VAL A 237 -2.64 -14.14 0.79
CA VAL A 237 -3.77 -14.97 0.36
C VAL A 237 -3.45 -16.42 0.68
N MET A 238 -4.39 -17.10 1.35
CA MET A 238 -4.21 -18.47 1.82
C MET A 238 -5.36 -19.35 1.35
N GLN A 239 -5.04 -20.61 1.06
CA GLN A 239 -5.98 -21.67 0.76
C GLN A 239 -5.54 -22.96 1.45
N GLN A 240 -6.47 -23.85 1.73
CA GLN A 240 -6.16 -25.14 2.35
C GLN A 240 -5.18 -25.96 1.50
N GLY A 241 -4.15 -26.50 2.13
CA GLY A 241 -3.08 -27.26 1.50
C GLY A 241 -1.83 -26.43 1.22
N GLU A 242 -0.80 -27.09 0.73
CA GLU A 242 0.41 -26.39 0.27
C GLU A 242 0.27 -26.04 -1.22
N ALA A 243 0.42 -24.78 -1.54
CA ALA A 243 0.43 -24.34 -2.93
C ALA A 243 1.67 -24.91 -3.64
N VAL A 244 1.46 -25.62 -4.76
CA VAL A 244 2.54 -26.12 -5.61
C VAL A 244 3.41 -24.99 -6.14
N GLU A 245 2.79 -23.82 -6.36
CA GLU A 245 3.45 -22.62 -6.85
C GLU A 245 2.91 -21.39 -6.11
N LYS A 246 3.77 -20.75 -5.33
CA LYS A 246 3.46 -19.50 -4.63
C LYS A 246 3.80 -18.31 -5.53
N ARG A 247 2.93 -17.30 -5.58
CA ARG A 247 3.12 -16.13 -6.45
C ARG A 247 3.27 -14.84 -5.64
N LEU A 248 4.16 -13.98 -6.14
CA LEU A 248 4.36 -12.62 -5.63
C LEU A 248 3.83 -11.61 -6.66
N PHE A 249 2.92 -10.78 -6.22
CA PHE A 249 2.32 -9.67 -6.97
C PHE A 249 2.88 -8.35 -6.45
N CYS A 250 3.64 -7.63 -7.25
CA CYS A 250 4.08 -6.27 -6.97
C CYS A 250 3.17 -5.30 -7.72
N VAL A 251 2.30 -4.64 -6.98
CA VAL A 251 1.23 -3.79 -7.54
C VAL A 251 1.53 -2.34 -7.22
N ASN A 252 1.43 -1.46 -8.22
CA ASN A 252 1.52 -0.03 -8.03
C ASN A 252 0.43 0.65 -8.87
N ASP A 253 -0.54 1.24 -8.19
CA ASP A 253 -1.75 1.75 -8.83
C ASP A 253 -2.45 0.64 -9.66
N ASP A 254 -2.55 0.80 -10.97
CA ASP A 254 -3.18 -0.17 -11.88
C ASP A 254 -2.17 -1.17 -12.48
N ASP A 255 -0.86 -0.96 -12.25
CA ASP A 255 0.18 -1.83 -12.79
C ASP A 255 0.50 -2.99 -11.85
N ALA A 256 0.66 -4.19 -12.40
CA ALA A 256 1.06 -5.37 -11.65
C ALA A 256 2.21 -6.12 -12.30
N PHE A 257 3.25 -6.39 -11.53
CA PHE A 257 4.34 -7.28 -11.91
C PHE A 257 4.24 -8.56 -11.08
N VAL A 258 4.23 -9.71 -11.75
CA VAL A 258 4.05 -11.01 -11.09
C VAL A 258 5.25 -11.92 -11.36
N CYS A 259 5.77 -12.55 -10.29
CA CYS A 259 6.76 -13.58 -10.36
C CYS A 259 6.44 -14.74 -9.38
N ARG A 260 7.14 -15.86 -9.50
CA ARG A 260 7.05 -16.95 -8.52
C ARG A 260 7.89 -16.61 -7.30
N ILE A 261 7.39 -16.94 -6.11
CA ILE A 261 8.20 -16.85 -4.89
C ILE A 261 9.36 -17.84 -5.00
N GLY A 262 10.57 -17.36 -4.69
CA GLY A 262 11.85 -18.04 -4.92
C GLY A 262 12.61 -17.52 -6.14
N GLU A 263 11.92 -16.98 -7.14
CA GLU A 263 12.57 -16.38 -8.31
C GLU A 263 13.08 -14.95 -8.06
N GLU A 264 12.58 -14.26 -7.01
CA GLU A 264 13.07 -12.94 -6.60
C GLU A 264 14.57 -12.96 -6.22
N THR A 265 15.07 -14.11 -5.81
CA THR A 265 16.49 -14.30 -5.47
C THR A 265 17.41 -14.43 -6.68
N ARG A 266 16.86 -14.48 -7.91
CA ARG A 266 17.66 -14.59 -9.14
C ARG A 266 18.63 -13.42 -9.25
N ARG A 267 19.87 -13.76 -9.65
CA ARG A 267 20.88 -12.75 -9.98
C ARG A 267 20.58 -12.14 -11.35
N TRP A 268 21.02 -10.92 -11.55
CA TRP A 268 20.89 -10.20 -12.81
C TRP A 268 22.26 -9.74 -13.32
N PRO A 269 22.45 -9.60 -14.64
CA PRO A 269 23.68 -9.09 -15.20
C PRO A 269 23.91 -7.63 -14.79
N LEU A 270 25.17 -7.29 -14.57
CA LEU A 270 25.58 -5.92 -14.31
C LEU A 270 26.15 -5.30 -15.58
N VAL A 271 25.93 -3.99 -15.75
CA VAL A 271 26.52 -3.24 -16.86
C VAL A 271 28.04 -3.11 -16.65
N GLU A 272 28.80 -3.40 -17.69
CA GLU A 272 30.27 -3.24 -17.67
C GLU A 272 30.68 -1.78 -17.86
N ASP A 273 30.09 -1.08 -18.83
CA ASP A 273 30.32 0.36 -19.07
C ASP A 273 29.00 1.11 -19.21
N LEU A 274 28.74 2.02 -18.27
CA LEU A 274 27.56 2.88 -18.31
C LEU A 274 27.49 3.80 -19.55
N ARG A 275 28.61 4.03 -20.25
CA ARG A 275 28.64 4.87 -21.44
C ARG A 275 28.05 4.17 -22.66
N SER A 276 27.88 2.85 -22.61
CA SER A 276 27.27 2.07 -23.68
C SER A 276 25.75 2.08 -23.66
N VAL A 277 25.13 2.63 -22.61
CA VAL A 277 23.67 2.61 -22.41
C VAL A 277 23.10 4.02 -22.42
N CYS A 278 21.84 4.13 -22.87
CA CYS A 278 21.15 5.41 -23.02
C CYS A 278 19.99 5.61 -22.04
N TRP A 279 19.50 4.52 -21.42
CA TRP A 279 18.30 4.54 -20.59
C TRP A 279 18.59 4.02 -19.20
N LEU A 280 18.03 4.70 -18.20
CA LEU A 280 18.06 4.32 -16.78
C LEU A 280 16.63 4.10 -16.29
N TYR A 281 16.44 3.05 -15.48
CA TYR A 281 15.16 2.66 -14.93
C TYR A 281 15.24 2.51 -13.42
N GLU A 282 14.24 3.04 -12.76
CA GLU A 282 14.06 2.90 -11.31
C GLU A 282 12.73 2.15 -11.06
N PRO A 283 12.77 0.95 -10.48
CA PRO A 283 11.57 0.19 -10.15
C PRO A 283 10.63 0.94 -9.20
N ASN A 284 9.33 0.69 -9.29
CA ASN A 284 8.35 1.26 -8.39
C ASN A 284 8.48 0.71 -6.95
N ALA A 285 7.72 1.29 -6.00
CA ALA A 285 7.85 0.97 -4.58
C ALA A 285 7.49 -0.50 -4.26
N SER A 286 6.52 -1.09 -4.94
CA SER A 286 6.15 -2.49 -4.73
C SER A 286 7.26 -3.46 -5.16
N LEU A 287 7.90 -3.21 -6.29
CA LEU A 287 9.06 -3.98 -6.76
C LEU A 287 10.28 -3.82 -5.86
N MET A 288 10.51 -2.60 -5.36
CA MET A 288 11.57 -2.33 -4.38
C MET A 288 11.38 -3.14 -3.10
N LYS A 289 10.15 -3.26 -2.62
CA LYS A 289 9.78 -4.07 -1.45
C LYS A 289 9.80 -5.57 -1.76
N GLY A 290 9.36 -5.96 -2.95
CA GLY A 290 9.28 -7.37 -3.40
C GLY A 290 10.63 -8.00 -3.66
N GLY A 291 11.64 -7.20 -4.05
CA GLY A 291 12.96 -7.69 -4.36
C GLY A 291 13.09 -8.46 -5.69
N CYS A 292 12.06 -8.41 -6.57
CA CYS A 292 11.98 -9.19 -7.82
C CYS A 292 12.96 -8.71 -8.91
N PHE A 293 14.14 -8.24 -8.55
CA PHE A 293 15.06 -7.56 -9.45
C PHE A 293 15.59 -8.46 -10.58
N GLY A 294 15.87 -9.73 -10.27
CA GLY A 294 16.31 -10.70 -11.27
C GLY A 294 15.24 -10.99 -12.31
N CYS A 295 13.99 -11.23 -11.87
CA CYS A 295 12.85 -11.43 -12.78
C CYS A 295 12.58 -10.19 -13.63
N LEU A 296 12.72 -8.99 -13.03
CA LEU A 296 12.56 -7.72 -13.73
C LEU A 296 13.62 -7.56 -14.82
N ALA A 297 14.89 -7.79 -14.49
CA ALA A 297 16.00 -7.71 -15.44
C ALA A 297 15.85 -8.70 -16.60
N GLU A 298 15.45 -9.94 -16.32
CA GLU A 298 15.21 -10.96 -17.33
C GLU A 298 14.06 -10.59 -18.26
N ARG A 299 12.90 -10.20 -17.70
CA ARG A 299 11.69 -9.87 -18.49
C ARG A 299 11.91 -8.70 -19.44
N PHE A 300 12.57 -7.64 -18.95
CA PHE A 300 12.82 -6.41 -19.72
C PHE A 300 14.20 -6.37 -20.38
N LYS A 301 15.01 -7.41 -20.27
CA LYS A 301 16.38 -7.50 -20.83
C LYS A 301 17.27 -6.36 -20.37
N LEU A 302 17.25 -6.09 -19.06
CA LEU A 302 17.97 -5.00 -18.41
C LEU A 302 19.28 -5.49 -17.77
N GLN A 303 20.20 -4.58 -17.60
CA GLN A 303 21.40 -4.75 -16.79
C GLN A 303 21.30 -3.88 -15.53
N GLY A 304 21.74 -4.38 -14.39
CA GLY A 304 21.82 -3.57 -13.17
C GLY A 304 23.03 -2.65 -13.19
N VAL A 305 22.89 -1.48 -12.61
CA VAL A 305 24.02 -0.55 -12.39
C VAL A 305 24.98 -1.09 -11.32
N GLY A 306 24.44 -1.80 -10.32
CA GLY A 306 25.16 -2.44 -9.25
C GLY A 306 24.22 -3.30 -8.40
N GLN A 307 24.75 -4.26 -7.67
CA GLN A 307 23.94 -5.20 -6.88
C GLN A 307 23.03 -4.51 -5.86
N ASN A 308 23.50 -3.42 -5.24
CA ASN A 308 22.78 -2.72 -4.17
C ASN A 308 22.18 -1.38 -4.63
N SER A 309 22.28 -1.03 -5.92
CA SER A 309 21.75 0.23 -6.44
C SER A 309 20.26 0.13 -6.73
N HIS A 310 19.78 -1.05 -7.13
CA HIS A 310 18.43 -1.31 -7.61
C HIS A 310 18.01 -0.35 -8.75
N LEU A 311 19.01 0.10 -9.51
CA LEU A 311 18.84 0.85 -10.75
C LEU A 311 19.22 -0.06 -11.91
N PHE A 312 18.49 0.07 -13.01
CA PHE A 312 18.66 -0.73 -14.21
C PHE A 312 18.92 0.15 -15.40
N VAL A 313 19.57 -0.40 -16.41
CA VAL A 313 19.93 0.32 -17.63
C VAL A 313 19.74 -0.55 -18.86
N SER A 314 19.54 0.11 -20.00
CA SER A 314 19.51 -0.52 -21.31
C SER A 314 20.03 0.41 -22.41
N GLU A 315 20.47 -0.16 -23.55
CA GLU A 315 20.81 0.58 -24.75
C GLU A 315 19.56 1.15 -25.44
N LYS A 316 18.46 0.37 -25.43
CA LYS A 316 17.19 0.73 -26.08
C LYS A 316 16.14 1.10 -25.03
N ARG A 317 15.19 1.94 -25.47
CA ARG A 317 14.02 2.26 -24.65
C ARG A 317 13.20 1.00 -24.37
N VAL A 318 12.83 0.83 -23.13
CA VAL A 318 11.89 -0.21 -22.69
C VAL A 318 10.53 0.43 -22.46
N GLU A 319 9.53 -0.08 -23.14
CA GLU A 319 8.14 0.29 -22.93
C GLU A 319 7.57 -0.48 -21.75
N ASP A 320 6.52 0.07 -21.11
CA ASP A 320 5.75 -0.56 -20.03
C ASP A 320 6.62 -1.04 -18.84
N PHE A 321 7.74 -0.36 -18.61
CA PHE A 321 8.55 -0.66 -17.43
C PHE A 321 7.79 -0.31 -16.14
N PRO A 322 7.65 -1.22 -15.17
CA PRO A 322 6.91 -0.99 -13.94
C PRO A 322 7.69 -0.09 -12.97
N GLY A 323 7.78 1.19 -13.29
CA GLY A 323 8.56 2.17 -12.56
C GLY A 323 8.75 3.46 -13.33
N ARG A 324 9.90 4.09 -13.16
CA ARG A 324 10.25 5.33 -13.87
C ARG A 324 11.39 5.09 -14.84
N GLY A 325 11.24 5.53 -16.10
CA GLY A 325 12.29 5.52 -17.12
C GLY A 325 12.87 6.92 -17.33
N PHE A 326 14.17 6.97 -17.62
CA PHE A 326 14.92 8.20 -17.82
C PHE A 326 15.90 8.04 -18.98
N TYR A 327 16.04 9.07 -19.78
CA TYR A 327 17.12 9.17 -20.76
C TYR A 327 18.38 9.70 -20.09
N ILE A 328 19.51 9.02 -20.27
CA ILE A 328 20.82 9.42 -19.73
C ILE A 328 21.42 10.50 -20.62
N GLU A 329 21.62 11.71 -20.07
CA GLU A 329 22.27 12.83 -20.78
C GLU A 329 23.77 12.81 -20.58
N ASP A 330 24.24 12.52 -19.36
CA ASP A 330 25.67 12.51 -19.04
C ASP A 330 25.99 11.69 -17.79
N ILE A 331 27.22 11.24 -17.69
CA ILE A 331 27.73 10.46 -16.57
C ILE A 331 29.04 11.09 -16.10
N MET A 332 29.19 11.22 -14.79
CA MET A 332 30.41 11.81 -14.19
C MET A 332 30.78 11.13 -12.87
N SER A 333 32.05 11.25 -12.51
CA SER A 333 32.53 10.88 -11.19
C SER A 333 32.35 12.02 -10.18
N MET A 334 32.71 11.76 -8.91
CA MET A 334 32.74 12.81 -7.87
C MET A 334 33.98 13.73 -7.98
N ASN A 335 34.71 13.69 -9.11
CA ASN A 335 35.85 14.55 -9.37
C ASN A 335 35.43 16.02 -9.44
N ARG A 336 36.09 16.90 -8.71
CA ARG A 336 35.74 18.32 -8.61
C ARG A 336 35.76 19.04 -9.98
N LYS A 337 36.70 18.65 -10.88
CA LYS A 337 36.80 19.26 -12.21
C LYS A 337 35.61 18.85 -13.09
N GLU A 338 35.26 17.57 -13.09
CA GLU A 338 34.09 17.06 -13.84
C GLU A 338 32.80 17.69 -13.35
N LEU A 339 32.59 17.73 -12.02
CA LEU A 339 31.39 18.36 -11.43
C LEU A 339 31.25 19.82 -11.85
N LYS A 340 32.34 20.61 -11.79
CA LYS A 340 32.33 22.01 -12.19
C LYS A 340 31.97 22.20 -13.68
N THR A 341 32.46 21.32 -14.55
CA THR A 341 32.24 21.43 -16.00
C THR A 341 30.85 20.95 -16.37
N LYS A 342 30.45 19.75 -15.90
CA LYS A 342 29.22 19.08 -16.32
C LYS A 342 27.93 19.61 -15.65
N LEU A 343 28.08 20.20 -14.45
CA LEU A 343 26.96 20.87 -13.76
C LEU A 343 26.93 22.38 -13.99
N ALA A 344 27.78 22.91 -14.89
CA ALA A 344 27.79 24.33 -15.20
C ALA A 344 26.41 24.80 -15.71
N GLY A 345 25.83 25.79 -15.03
CA GLY A 345 24.49 26.32 -15.37
C GLY A 345 23.31 25.55 -14.77
N LEU A 346 23.51 24.36 -14.20
CA LEU A 346 22.45 23.64 -13.51
C LEU A 346 22.23 24.25 -12.12
N THR A 347 21.01 24.76 -11.87
CA THR A 347 20.64 25.41 -10.60
C THR A 347 19.66 24.58 -9.77
N LYS A 348 18.94 23.63 -10.41
CA LYS A 348 17.93 22.78 -9.80
C LYS A 348 18.04 21.35 -10.33
N ALA A 349 17.85 20.37 -9.46
CA ALA A 349 17.72 18.97 -9.89
C ALA A 349 16.94 18.14 -8.85
N ASN A 350 16.23 17.13 -9.33
CA ASN A 350 15.64 16.09 -8.51
C ASN A 350 16.73 15.04 -8.20
N ILE A 351 17.19 14.97 -6.97
CA ILE A 351 18.31 14.09 -6.59
C ILE A 351 17.78 12.80 -5.98
N ALA A 352 18.15 11.66 -6.58
CA ALA A 352 17.92 10.32 -6.05
C ALA A 352 19.28 9.66 -5.70
N VAL A 353 19.33 9.04 -4.54
CA VAL A 353 20.55 8.39 -4.03
C VAL A 353 20.28 6.90 -3.86
N ARG A 354 21.15 6.07 -4.44
CA ARG A 354 21.09 4.61 -4.36
C ARG A 354 22.50 4.03 -4.18
N ASN A 355 22.76 3.38 -3.06
CA ASN A 355 24.08 2.83 -2.73
C ASN A 355 25.21 3.88 -2.87
N PHE A 356 25.10 4.98 -2.17
CA PHE A 356 26.01 6.12 -2.24
C PHE A 356 26.32 6.65 -0.83
N PRO A 357 27.53 7.14 -0.52
CA PRO A 357 27.94 7.49 0.84
C PRO A 357 27.29 8.77 1.40
N LEU A 358 26.67 9.60 0.56
CA LEU A 358 25.98 10.83 0.97
C LEU A 358 24.48 10.68 0.80
N SER A 359 23.70 11.26 1.70
CA SER A 359 22.26 11.42 1.52
C SER A 359 21.92 12.44 0.41
N ALA A 360 20.70 12.43 -0.09
CA ALA A 360 20.24 13.40 -1.10
C ALA A 360 20.36 14.85 -0.60
N VAL A 361 20.11 15.09 0.69
CA VAL A 361 20.23 16.42 1.30
C VAL A 361 21.70 16.90 1.37
N GLU A 362 22.62 16.04 1.77
CA GLU A 362 24.05 16.35 1.81
C GLU A 362 24.62 16.57 0.41
N LEU A 363 24.24 15.70 -0.54
CA LEU A 363 24.66 15.83 -1.92
C LEU A 363 24.14 17.13 -2.56
N ARG A 364 22.89 17.50 -2.31
CA ARG A 364 22.29 18.76 -2.76
C ARG A 364 23.06 19.97 -2.26
N LYS A 365 23.42 19.99 -0.97
CA LYS A 365 24.27 21.04 -0.37
C LYS A 365 25.64 21.10 -1.02
N LYS A 366 26.30 19.94 -1.19
CA LYS A 366 27.65 19.84 -1.78
C LYS A 366 27.70 20.32 -3.24
N LEU A 367 26.62 20.08 -4.01
CA LEU A 367 26.51 20.46 -5.41
C LEU A 367 25.91 21.87 -5.61
N HIS A 368 25.50 22.55 -4.54
CA HIS A 368 24.83 23.85 -4.55
C HIS A 368 23.57 23.89 -5.42
N LEU A 369 22.78 22.79 -5.46
CA LEU A 369 21.56 22.67 -6.24
C LEU A 369 20.33 22.93 -5.37
N LYS A 370 19.27 23.51 -5.99
CA LYS A 370 17.93 23.56 -5.41
C LYS A 370 17.13 22.33 -5.84
N ASP A 371 16.06 22.03 -5.11
CA ASP A 371 15.14 20.94 -5.47
C ASP A 371 14.24 21.30 -6.66
N GLY A 372 13.88 20.28 -7.47
CA GLY A 372 12.95 20.44 -8.59
C GLY A 372 13.63 20.68 -9.94
N GLY A 373 12.82 21.10 -10.93
CA GLY A 373 13.22 21.20 -12.33
C GLY A 373 13.08 19.88 -13.09
N ASP A 374 13.50 19.86 -14.36
CA ASP A 374 13.31 18.71 -15.27
C ASP A 374 14.50 17.76 -15.31
N THR A 375 15.59 18.11 -14.61
CA THR A 375 16.78 17.29 -14.53
C THR A 375 16.72 16.39 -13.31
N TYR A 376 17.03 15.11 -13.52
CA TYR A 376 17.20 14.12 -12.48
C TYR A 376 18.67 13.76 -12.34
N LEU A 377 19.14 13.66 -11.10
CA LEU A 377 20.51 13.32 -10.78
C LEU A 377 20.51 12.06 -9.90
N PHE A 378 20.92 10.94 -10.48
CA PHE A 378 21.08 9.69 -9.74
C PHE A 378 22.51 9.55 -9.23
N ALA A 379 22.67 9.45 -7.92
CA ALA A 379 23.96 9.18 -7.29
C ALA A 379 24.02 7.71 -6.87
N THR A 380 25.02 7.00 -7.38
CA THR A 380 25.17 5.56 -7.14
C THR A 380 26.65 5.16 -7.16
N THR A 381 26.91 3.88 -6.85
CA THR A 381 28.26 3.29 -6.94
C THR A 381 28.25 2.21 -8.01
N VAL A 382 29.12 2.37 -9.00
CA VAL A 382 29.35 1.42 -10.10
C VAL A 382 30.69 0.74 -9.86
N GLY A 383 30.67 -0.56 -9.60
CA GLY A 383 31.87 -1.25 -9.10
C GLY A 383 32.35 -0.61 -7.78
N THR A 384 33.44 0.12 -7.82
CA THR A 384 34.02 0.88 -6.68
C THR A 384 33.95 2.40 -6.87
N VAL A 385 33.38 2.87 -8.00
CA VAL A 385 33.40 4.28 -8.36
C VAL A 385 32.08 4.96 -7.99
N HIS A 386 32.16 6.02 -7.23
CA HIS A 386 31.00 6.89 -6.93
C HIS A 386 30.65 7.73 -8.17
N THR A 387 29.50 7.46 -8.73
CA THR A 387 29.06 7.97 -10.03
C THR A 387 27.77 8.80 -9.91
N LEU A 388 27.72 9.90 -10.62
CA LEU A 388 26.51 10.69 -10.83
C LEU A 388 26.02 10.53 -12.26
N ILE A 389 24.75 10.27 -12.45
CA ILE A 389 24.11 10.09 -13.76
C ILE A 389 23.09 11.21 -13.92
N ILE A 390 23.27 12.06 -14.91
CA ILE A 390 22.34 13.14 -15.28
C ILE A 390 21.33 12.57 -16.26
N CYS A 391 20.06 12.76 -15.93
CA CYS A 391 18.96 12.19 -16.70
C CYS A 391 17.84 13.19 -16.93
N LYS A 392 17.06 12.95 -18.01
CA LYS A 392 15.73 13.54 -18.24
C LYS A 392 14.66 12.47 -18.06
N LYS A 393 13.56 12.83 -17.40
CA LYS A 393 12.43 11.90 -17.27
C LYS A 393 11.84 11.61 -18.66
N GLN A 394 11.56 10.35 -18.93
CA GLN A 394 10.79 9.92 -20.08
C GLN A 394 9.36 10.46 -19.93
N MET A 395 8.85 11.15 -20.92
CA MET A 395 7.44 11.55 -21.02
C MET A 395 6.61 10.39 -21.57
#